data_6695598bd5cb483b269f9e6feed7396e
#
_entry.id   6695598bd5cb483b269f9e6feed7396e
#
_cell.length_a   1.000
_cell.length_b   1.000
_cell.length_c   1.000
_cell.angle_alpha   90.00
_cell.angle_beta   90.00
_cell.angle_gamma   90.00
#
_symmetry.space_group_name_H-M   'P 1'
#
loop_
_entity.id
_entity.type
_entity.pdbx_description
1 polymer ?
#
loop_
_entity_poly.entity_id
_entity_poly.type
_entity_poly.pdbx_seq_one_letter_code
_entity_poly.pdbx_strand_id
1 'polypeptide(L)'
;MFSGQGSQYYKMGKELYEHNEQFRYWMNHCNEIVFPLIRTSLIDVLYGGKRKSEPFDNILYTNPAILTIQYSMFKLLKEMGIQPDFLLGYSMGELHAAVVSGAISLEDGIRVSVDIAKLTHERTQPAGMLAIMEPKSIMTRYPDLFHNCWLTAGNFQENFVVSGLPHAIQNLHQNLNKENIISQILPVKYGFHTKLIDPIEEAYTHIFSNIKVVPPKIPVISSLQAGTVRELNGDYVWKAIRYPVNFEQTIERILETGDYTFIDMGPSGTLSTFVKYILPSDSDSISLQMINQFGSDLNVIQKLRTCLC
;
A
#
# COMPACT_ATOMS: atom_id res chain seq x y z
N MET A 1 -0.07 7.57 -6.54
CA MET A 1 -0.41 7.01 -5.22
C MET A 1 0.23 5.64 -5.05
N PHE A 2 0.72 5.31 -3.85
CA PHE A 2 1.45 4.07 -3.54
C PHE A 2 0.74 3.34 -2.40
N SER A 3 0.25 2.14 -2.68
CA SER A 3 -0.48 1.31 -1.71
C SER A 3 0.47 0.50 -0.81
N GLY A 4 -0.05 0.05 0.33
CA GLY A 4 0.63 -0.85 1.25
C GLY A 4 0.18 -2.31 1.15
N GLN A 5 0.38 -3.05 2.25
CA GLN A 5 -0.05 -4.43 2.41
C GLN A 5 -1.59 -4.58 2.25
N GLY A 6 -2.01 -5.68 1.64
CA GLY A 6 -3.40 -5.97 1.30
C GLY A 6 -3.73 -5.78 -0.19
N SER A 7 -2.87 -5.10 -0.95
CA SER A 7 -3.06 -4.88 -2.38
C SER A 7 -2.46 -5.97 -3.28
N GLN A 8 -1.65 -6.87 -2.71
CA GLN A 8 -0.90 -7.88 -3.43
C GLN A 8 -1.74 -9.11 -3.80
N TYR A 9 -1.37 -9.73 -4.91
CA TYR A 9 -1.88 -11.04 -5.36
C TYR A 9 -0.85 -11.72 -6.27
N TYR A 10 -0.90 -13.04 -6.37
CA TYR A 10 -0.04 -13.76 -7.33
C TYR A 10 -0.35 -13.35 -8.76
N LYS A 11 0.69 -13.27 -9.60
CA LYS A 11 0.62 -12.86 -11.01
C LYS A 11 0.28 -11.39 -11.24
N MET A 12 0.40 -10.51 -10.22
CA MET A 12 0.23 -9.07 -10.41
C MET A 12 1.25 -8.54 -11.42
N GLY A 13 0.79 -7.77 -12.43
CA GLY A 13 1.62 -7.23 -13.50
C GLY A 13 2.22 -8.26 -14.45
N LYS A 14 1.74 -9.53 -14.45
CA LYS A 14 2.31 -10.58 -15.30
C LYS A 14 2.27 -10.25 -16.78
N GLU A 15 1.15 -9.74 -17.28
CA GLU A 15 0.98 -9.37 -18.70
C GLU A 15 2.00 -8.30 -19.10
N LEU A 16 2.25 -7.30 -18.24
CA LEU A 16 3.30 -6.31 -18.48
C LEU A 16 4.70 -6.91 -18.42
N TYR A 17 4.96 -7.82 -17.47
CA TYR A 17 6.24 -8.51 -17.42
C TYR A 17 6.55 -9.31 -18.67
N GLU A 18 5.54 -9.94 -19.27
CA GLU A 18 5.69 -10.73 -20.50
C GLU A 18 5.83 -9.86 -21.76
N HIS A 19 5.12 -8.72 -21.84
CA HIS A 19 4.95 -7.97 -23.08
C HIS A 19 5.52 -6.53 -23.06
N ASN A 20 5.99 -6.02 -21.92
CA ASN A 20 6.60 -4.70 -21.84
C ASN A 20 8.06 -4.83 -21.37
N GLU A 21 9.00 -4.48 -22.24
CA GLU A 21 10.44 -4.64 -21.97
C GLU A 21 10.92 -3.80 -20.80
N GLN A 22 10.43 -2.59 -20.66
CA GLN A 22 10.84 -1.67 -19.63
C GLN A 22 10.33 -2.09 -18.26
N PHE A 23 9.06 -2.47 -18.18
CA PHE A 23 8.52 -3.01 -16.94
C PHE A 23 9.30 -4.26 -16.50
N ARG A 24 9.55 -5.18 -17.42
CA ARG A 24 10.35 -6.40 -17.19
C ARG A 24 11.77 -6.08 -16.73
N TYR A 25 12.42 -5.08 -17.36
CA TYR A 25 13.76 -4.65 -16.95
C TYR A 25 13.79 -4.22 -15.47
N TRP A 26 12.87 -3.34 -15.05
CA TRP A 26 12.82 -2.87 -13.67
C TRP A 26 12.42 -3.95 -12.67
N MET A 27 11.51 -4.85 -13.04
CA MET A 27 11.16 -6.03 -12.23
C MET A 27 12.38 -6.92 -11.97
N ASN A 28 13.16 -7.20 -13.02
CA ASN A 28 14.37 -8.02 -12.91
C ASN A 28 15.46 -7.30 -12.10
N HIS A 29 15.67 -6.01 -12.32
CA HIS A 29 16.63 -5.20 -11.56
C HIS A 29 16.30 -5.19 -10.07
N CYS A 30 15.04 -4.98 -9.68
CA CYS A 30 14.63 -5.11 -8.29
C CYS A 30 14.83 -6.53 -7.76
N ASN A 31 14.55 -7.57 -8.56
CA ASN A 31 14.75 -8.95 -8.16
C ASN A 31 16.23 -9.27 -7.89
N GLU A 32 17.17 -8.70 -8.64
CA GLU A 32 18.62 -8.82 -8.38
C GLU A 32 19.01 -8.28 -7.00
N ILE A 33 18.34 -7.19 -6.55
CA ILE A 33 18.57 -6.61 -5.21
C ILE A 33 17.89 -7.46 -4.13
N VAL A 34 16.68 -7.97 -4.39
CA VAL A 34 15.90 -8.77 -3.43
C VAL A 34 16.52 -10.15 -3.21
N PHE A 35 16.99 -10.80 -4.28
CA PHE A 35 17.43 -12.19 -4.24
C PHE A 35 18.47 -12.51 -3.14
N PRO A 36 19.58 -11.74 -2.98
CA PRO A 36 20.55 -12.01 -1.91
C PRO A 36 19.97 -11.82 -0.51
N LEU A 37 18.90 -11.03 -0.34
CA LEU A 37 18.31 -10.71 0.96
C LEU A 37 17.37 -11.80 1.46
N ILE A 38 16.62 -12.45 0.56
CA ILE A 38 15.63 -13.49 0.89
C ILE A 38 15.97 -14.89 0.35
N ARG A 39 17.06 -15.02 -0.43
CA ARG A 39 17.52 -16.27 -1.05
C ARG A 39 16.46 -16.96 -1.92
N THR A 40 15.57 -16.17 -2.50
CA THR A 40 14.47 -16.64 -3.36
C THR A 40 14.25 -15.61 -4.47
N SER A 41 14.01 -16.09 -5.70
CA SER A 41 13.64 -15.21 -6.81
C SER A 41 12.21 -14.70 -6.61
N LEU A 42 12.07 -13.38 -6.52
CA LEU A 42 10.76 -12.74 -6.40
C LEU A 42 9.92 -12.95 -7.66
N ILE A 43 10.56 -13.04 -8.82
CA ILE A 43 9.92 -13.33 -10.12
C ILE A 43 9.30 -14.73 -10.09
N ASP A 44 10.02 -15.73 -9.55
CA ASP A 44 9.50 -17.09 -9.46
C ASP A 44 8.36 -17.19 -8.44
N VAL A 45 8.44 -16.43 -7.33
CA VAL A 45 7.35 -16.34 -6.34
C VAL A 45 6.10 -15.75 -6.99
N LEU A 46 6.24 -14.66 -7.76
CA LEU A 46 5.11 -13.95 -8.36
C LEU A 46 4.48 -14.72 -9.52
N TYR A 47 5.31 -15.29 -10.42
CA TYR A 47 4.86 -15.80 -11.71
C TYR A 47 4.94 -17.32 -11.84
N GLY A 48 5.41 -18.02 -10.80
CA GLY A 48 5.46 -19.47 -10.74
C GLY A 48 4.08 -20.15 -10.70
N GLY A 49 4.01 -21.35 -10.14
CA GLY A 49 2.84 -22.23 -10.21
C GLY A 49 1.56 -21.77 -9.48
N LYS A 50 1.60 -20.70 -8.67
CA LYS A 50 0.46 -20.21 -7.89
C LYS A 50 -0.60 -19.53 -8.75
N ARG A 51 -1.89 -19.70 -8.34
CA ARG A 51 -3.04 -19.04 -8.99
C ARG A 51 -3.30 -17.68 -8.35
N LYS A 52 -3.90 -16.75 -9.10
CA LYS A 52 -4.31 -15.42 -8.60
C LYS A 52 -5.23 -15.51 -7.36
N SER A 53 -6.06 -16.54 -7.28
CA SER A 53 -7.02 -16.74 -6.20
C SER A 53 -6.40 -17.31 -4.92
N GLU A 54 -5.14 -17.76 -4.95
CA GLU A 54 -4.47 -18.25 -3.75
C GLU A 54 -4.04 -17.07 -2.87
N PRO A 55 -4.11 -17.20 -1.54
CA PRO A 55 -3.63 -16.15 -0.63
C PRO A 55 -2.14 -15.86 -0.83
N PHE A 56 -1.80 -14.60 -1.05
CA PHE A 56 -0.42 -14.12 -1.09
C PHE A 56 -0.17 -13.26 0.15
N ASP A 57 0.17 -13.90 1.26
CA ASP A 57 0.18 -13.31 2.60
C ASP A 57 1.50 -13.53 3.39
N ASN A 58 2.53 -14.10 2.75
CA ASN A 58 3.86 -14.18 3.35
C ASN A 58 4.57 -12.83 3.21
N ILE A 59 4.72 -12.12 4.34
CA ILE A 59 5.28 -10.77 4.39
C ILE A 59 6.71 -10.69 3.84
N LEU A 60 7.52 -11.75 3.97
CA LEU A 60 8.89 -11.80 3.44
C LEU A 60 8.93 -11.65 1.92
N TYR A 61 7.84 -12.00 1.25
CA TYR A 61 7.69 -11.87 -0.20
C TYR A 61 6.81 -10.68 -0.57
N THR A 62 5.71 -10.44 0.17
CA THR A 62 4.73 -9.43 -0.21
C THR A 62 5.27 -8.00 -0.06
N ASN A 63 6.06 -7.73 0.97
CA ASN A 63 6.67 -6.41 1.16
C ASN A 63 7.56 -5.99 -0.03
N PRO A 64 8.64 -6.74 -0.36
CA PRO A 64 9.47 -6.37 -1.51
C PRO A 64 8.73 -6.49 -2.84
N ALA A 65 7.72 -7.37 -2.96
CA ALA A 65 6.94 -7.52 -4.20
C ALA A 65 6.11 -6.27 -4.51
N ILE A 66 5.42 -5.71 -3.52
CA ILE A 66 4.61 -4.50 -3.71
C ILE A 66 5.50 -3.32 -4.09
N LEU A 67 6.65 -3.14 -3.41
CA LEU A 67 7.61 -2.10 -3.78
C LEU A 67 8.13 -2.28 -5.20
N THR A 68 8.54 -3.50 -5.56
CA THR A 68 9.06 -3.83 -6.89
C THR A 68 8.04 -3.52 -8.00
N ILE A 69 6.79 -3.94 -7.84
CA ILE A 69 5.71 -3.66 -8.79
C ILE A 69 5.50 -2.15 -8.93
N GLN A 70 5.34 -1.44 -7.82
CA GLN A 70 5.03 0.00 -7.83
C GLN A 70 6.19 0.83 -8.38
N TYR A 71 7.43 0.46 -8.07
CA TYR A 71 8.61 1.10 -8.63
C TYR A 71 8.70 0.87 -10.15
N SER A 72 8.46 -0.35 -10.62
CA SER A 72 8.46 -0.69 -12.05
C SER A 72 7.35 0.04 -12.81
N MET A 73 6.15 0.17 -12.20
CA MET A 73 5.04 0.97 -12.74
C MET A 73 5.40 2.46 -12.84
N PHE A 74 6.03 3.01 -11.81
CA PHE A 74 6.46 4.41 -11.83
C PHE A 74 7.48 4.67 -12.94
N LYS A 75 8.43 3.76 -13.14
CA LYS A 75 9.40 3.85 -14.23
C LYS A 75 8.74 3.81 -15.60
N LEU A 76 7.75 2.95 -15.76
CA LEU A 76 6.95 2.89 -16.99
C LEU A 76 6.18 4.20 -17.23
N LEU A 77 5.55 4.77 -16.18
CA LEU A 77 4.85 6.05 -16.26
C LEU A 77 5.79 7.18 -16.70
N LYS A 78 6.99 7.23 -16.14
CA LYS A 78 8.01 8.22 -16.52
C LYS A 78 8.44 8.11 -17.97
N GLU A 79 8.53 6.92 -18.53
CA GLU A 79 8.84 6.72 -19.95
C GLU A 79 7.72 7.17 -20.89
N MET A 80 6.48 7.15 -20.39
CA MET A 80 5.35 7.74 -21.10
C MET A 80 5.39 9.29 -21.09
N GLY A 81 6.41 9.90 -20.47
CA GLY A 81 6.55 11.35 -20.37
C GLY A 81 5.77 11.99 -19.22
N ILE A 82 5.09 11.18 -18.41
CA ILE A 82 4.25 11.68 -17.31
C ILE A 82 5.11 12.01 -16.10
N GLN A 83 5.03 13.25 -15.63
CA GLN A 83 5.74 13.75 -14.44
C GLN A 83 4.71 14.01 -13.35
N PRO A 84 4.82 13.38 -12.16
CA PRO A 84 3.92 13.68 -11.06
C PRO A 84 4.30 14.97 -10.35
N ASP A 85 3.30 15.75 -9.92
CA ASP A 85 3.48 16.92 -9.05
C ASP A 85 3.71 16.49 -7.60
N PHE A 86 3.07 15.39 -7.19
CA PHE A 86 3.14 14.83 -5.84
C PHE A 86 3.17 13.31 -5.86
N LEU A 87 3.72 12.73 -4.81
CA LEU A 87 3.64 11.30 -4.52
C LEU A 87 2.86 11.12 -3.21
N LEU A 88 1.81 10.31 -3.23
CA LEU A 88 1.02 10.01 -2.04
C LEU A 88 1.29 8.58 -1.57
N GLY A 89 1.74 8.44 -0.32
CA GLY A 89 1.91 7.15 0.34
C GLY A 89 0.67 6.74 1.15
N TYR A 90 0.37 5.45 1.16
CA TYR A 90 -0.64 4.81 2.00
C TYR A 90 0.02 3.69 2.81
N SER A 91 0.10 3.82 4.14
CA SER A 91 0.73 2.79 4.99
C SER A 91 2.19 2.54 4.55
N MET A 92 2.57 1.29 4.24
CA MET A 92 3.88 0.96 3.67
C MET A 92 4.18 1.72 2.37
N GLY A 93 3.18 2.18 1.64
CA GLY A 93 3.34 3.05 0.49
C GLY A 93 4.05 4.37 0.78
N GLU A 94 4.13 4.79 2.04
CA GLU A 94 4.94 5.94 2.48
C GLU A 94 6.44 5.70 2.22
N LEU A 95 6.94 4.49 2.51
CA LEU A 95 8.31 4.07 2.15
C LEU A 95 8.49 4.02 0.63
N HIS A 96 7.50 3.50 -0.10
CA HIS A 96 7.56 3.42 -1.56
C HIS A 96 7.61 4.82 -2.20
N ALA A 97 6.81 5.76 -1.70
CA ALA A 97 6.85 7.16 -2.13
C ALA A 97 8.22 7.81 -1.82
N ALA A 98 8.82 7.51 -0.67
CA ALA A 98 10.15 7.98 -0.30
C ALA A 98 11.23 7.48 -1.27
N VAL A 99 11.17 6.21 -1.68
CA VAL A 99 12.09 5.61 -2.67
C VAL A 99 11.88 6.27 -4.04
N VAL A 100 10.64 6.36 -4.50
CA VAL A 100 10.29 6.91 -5.82
C VAL A 100 10.63 8.40 -5.92
N SER A 101 10.49 9.16 -4.82
CA SER A 101 10.88 10.58 -4.76
C SER A 101 12.39 10.79 -4.84
N GLY A 102 13.17 9.72 -4.69
CA GLY A 102 14.63 9.75 -4.63
C GLY A 102 15.19 10.19 -3.26
N ALA A 103 14.34 10.27 -2.22
CA ALA A 103 14.77 10.54 -0.86
C ALA A 103 15.53 9.37 -0.23
N ILE A 104 15.21 8.14 -0.63
CA ILE A 104 15.89 6.90 -0.26
C ILE A 104 16.29 6.19 -1.56
N SER A 105 17.49 5.56 -1.61
CA SER A 105 17.90 4.76 -2.76
C SER A 105 16.99 3.54 -2.94
N LEU A 106 16.90 3.01 -4.16
CA LEU A 106 16.12 1.79 -4.43
C LEU A 106 16.64 0.61 -3.61
N GLU A 107 17.96 0.48 -3.56
CA GLU A 107 18.67 -0.59 -2.82
C GLU A 107 18.35 -0.52 -1.32
N ASP A 108 18.43 0.68 -0.74
CA ASP A 108 18.08 0.90 0.66
C ASP A 108 16.59 0.65 0.92
N GLY A 109 15.70 1.13 0.05
CA GLY A 109 14.26 0.92 0.17
C GLY A 109 13.88 -0.56 0.12
N ILE A 110 14.47 -1.34 -0.78
CA ILE A 110 14.26 -2.79 -0.86
C ILE A 110 14.80 -3.48 0.40
N ARG A 111 16.01 -3.13 0.84
CA ARG A 111 16.61 -3.68 2.06
C ARG A 111 15.72 -3.42 3.27
N VAL A 112 15.33 -2.16 3.48
CA VAL A 112 14.40 -1.77 4.56
C VAL A 112 13.10 -2.56 4.49
N SER A 113 12.50 -2.68 3.30
CA SER A 113 11.27 -3.45 3.10
C SER A 113 11.40 -4.92 3.53
N VAL A 114 12.53 -5.56 3.22
CA VAL A 114 12.83 -6.94 3.61
C VAL A 114 13.14 -7.04 5.11
N ASP A 115 13.93 -6.12 5.66
CA ASP A 115 14.31 -6.15 7.07
C ASP A 115 13.10 -5.91 7.99
N ILE A 116 12.20 -5.00 7.61
CA ILE A 116 10.91 -4.81 8.28
C ILE A 116 10.07 -6.08 8.23
N ALA A 117 10.02 -6.75 7.09
CA ALA A 117 9.27 -7.99 6.94
C ALA A 117 9.80 -9.09 7.87
N LYS A 118 11.12 -9.28 7.95
CA LYS A 118 11.77 -10.23 8.87
C LYS A 118 11.45 -9.88 10.31
N LEU A 119 11.68 -8.62 10.68
CA LEU A 119 11.47 -8.12 12.02
C LEU A 119 10.02 -8.31 12.48
N THR A 120 9.05 -7.98 11.61
CA THR A 120 7.63 -8.17 11.88
C THR A 120 7.30 -9.65 12.07
N HIS A 121 7.80 -10.50 11.16
CA HIS A 121 7.56 -11.94 11.24
C HIS A 121 8.12 -12.58 12.51
N GLU A 122 9.30 -12.16 12.93
CA GLU A 122 10.02 -12.77 14.05
C GLU A 122 9.56 -12.27 15.42
N ARG A 123 9.09 -11.01 15.52
CA ARG A 123 8.89 -10.33 16.81
C ARG A 123 7.47 -9.88 17.10
N THR A 124 6.53 -10.06 16.16
CA THR A 124 5.13 -9.72 16.42
C THR A 124 4.25 -10.95 16.46
N GLN A 125 3.19 -10.90 17.26
CA GLN A 125 2.20 -11.95 17.29
C GLN A 125 1.28 -11.89 16.05
N PRO A 126 0.69 -13.03 15.63
CA PRO A 126 -0.30 -13.05 14.58
C PRO A 126 -1.49 -12.14 14.89
N ALA A 127 -1.94 -11.42 13.86
CA ALA A 127 -3.11 -10.57 13.90
C ALA A 127 -3.90 -10.70 12.59
N GLY A 128 -5.05 -10.05 12.50
CA GLY A 128 -5.84 -9.96 11.28
C GLY A 128 -6.30 -8.53 11.04
N MET A 129 -6.74 -8.27 9.81
CA MET A 129 -7.35 -7.01 9.43
C MET A 129 -8.67 -7.26 8.72
N LEU A 130 -9.66 -6.39 8.99
CA LEU A 130 -11.00 -6.48 8.43
C LEU A 130 -11.39 -5.13 7.83
N ALA A 131 -11.66 -5.10 6.53
CA ALA A 131 -12.30 -3.98 5.87
C ALA A 131 -13.82 -4.06 6.08
N ILE A 132 -14.45 -2.94 6.40
CA ILE A 132 -15.88 -2.84 6.74
C ILE A 132 -16.50 -1.75 5.87
N MET A 133 -17.62 -2.07 5.23
CA MET A 133 -18.40 -1.14 4.40
C MET A 133 -19.51 -0.50 5.23
N GLU A 134 -19.10 0.40 6.13
CA GLU A 134 -19.94 1.20 7.01
C GLU A 134 -19.17 2.45 7.45
N PRO A 135 -19.86 3.52 7.88
CA PRO A 135 -19.20 4.63 8.54
C PRO A 135 -18.54 4.20 9.86
N LYS A 136 -17.32 4.71 10.13
CA LYS A 136 -16.56 4.39 11.35
C LYS A 136 -17.32 4.68 12.67
N SER A 137 -18.38 5.48 12.62
CA SER A 137 -19.29 5.72 13.77
C SER A 137 -19.95 4.45 14.31
N ILE A 138 -20.00 3.38 13.52
CA ILE A 138 -20.49 2.07 13.98
C ILE A 138 -19.69 1.55 15.19
N MET A 139 -18.39 1.84 15.25
CA MET A 139 -17.55 1.45 16.39
C MET A 139 -17.99 2.09 17.71
N THR A 140 -18.50 3.33 17.64
CA THR A 140 -19.04 4.02 18.82
C THR A 140 -20.46 3.57 19.13
N ARG A 141 -21.24 3.22 18.10
CA ARG A 141 -22.64 2.75 18.24
C ARG A 141 -22.71 1.35 18.86
N TYR A 142 -21.76 0.47 18.51
CA TYR A 142 -21.71 -0.93 18.95
C TYR A 142 -20.33 -1.30 19.52
N PRO A 143 -19.87 -0.66 20.62
CA PRO A 143 -18.51 -0.82 21.14
C PRO A 143 -18.17 -2.27 21.50
N ASP A 144 -19.15 -3.05 21.96
CA ASP A 144 -18.94 -4.46 22.33
C ASP A 144 -18.58 -5.36 21.15
N LEU A 145 -19.08 -5.03 19.94
CA LEU A 145 -18.71 -5.77 18.72
C LEU A 145 -17.24 -5.58 18.36
N PHE A 146 -16.68 -4.40 18.65
CA PHE A 146 -15.32 -4.03 18.32
C PHE A 146 -14.33 -4.26 19.48
N HIS A 147 -14.74 -5.01 20.50
CA HIS A 147 -13.86 -5.34 21.62
C HIS A 147 -12.56 -6.01 21.11
N ASN A 148 -11.38 -5.46 21.51
CA ASN A 148 -10.05 -5.89 21.04
C ASN A 148 -9.81 -5.73 19.51
N CYS A 149 -10.56 -4.83 18.86
CA CYS A 149 -10.31 -4.38 17.49
C CYS A 149 -10.01 -2.87 17.50
N TRP A 150 -9.00 -2.46 16.73
CA TRP A 150 -8.53 -1.08 16.67
C TRP A 150 -8.68 -0.54 15.25
N LEU A 151 -9.12 0.71 15.12
CA LEU A 151 -9.13 1.43 13.86
C LEU A 151 -7.72 1.52 13.28
N THR A 152 -7.55 1.15 12.01
CA THR A 152 -6.26 1.18 11.31
C THR A 152 -6.25 2.06 10.08
N ALA A 153 -7.41 2.26 9.43
CA ALA A 153 -7.53 3.16 8.30
C ALA A 153 -8.96 3.70 8.15
N GLY A 154 -9.10 4.98 7.81
CA GLY A 154 -10.31 5.58 7.26
C GLY A 154 -10.08 5.85 5.78
N ASN A 155 -10.75 5.09 4.90
CA ASN A 155 -10.52 5.12 3.47
C ASN A 155 -11.44 6.08 2.73
N PHE A 156 -12.72 6.04 3.07
CA PHE A 156 -13.77 6.99 2.65
C PHE A 156 -14.95 6.86 3.62
N GLN A 157 -15.94 7.72 3.51
CA GLN A 157 -17.04 7.87 4.49
C GLN A 157 -17.64 6.54 4.95
N GLU A 158 -17.82 5.60 4.03
CA GLU A 158 -18.48 4.31 4.27
C GLU A 158 -17.49 3.14 4.22
N ASN A 159 -16.19 3.40 4.40
CA ASN A 159 -15.19 2.34 4.44
C ASN A 159 -14.04 2.64 5.40
N PHE A 160 -13.85 1.73 6.31
CA PHE A 160 -12.72 1.75 7.24
C PHE A 160 -12.17 0.34 7.47
N VAL A 161 -10.97 0.27 8.04
CA VAL A 161 -10.31 -0.98 8.38
C VAL A 161 -10.02 -1.03 9.87
N VAL A 162 -10.22 -2.19 10.46
CA VAL A 162 -9.80 -2.50 11.83
C VAL A 162 -8.81 -3.66 11.85
N SER A 163 -7.96 -3.70 12.88
CA SER A 163 -7.07 -4.82 13.16
C SER A 163 -7.29 -5.33 14.58
N GLY A 164 -7.00 -6.61 14.79
CA GLY A 164 -7.09 -7.26 16.08
C GLY A 164 -6.47 -8.65 16.06
N LEU A 165 -6.54 -9.34 17.19
CA LEU A 165 -6.12 -10.74 17.23
C LEU A 165 -7.01 -11.59 16.30
N PRO A 166 -6.50 -12.69 15.73
CA PRO A 166 -7.23 -13.45 14.71
C PRO A 166 -8.64 -13.84 15.13
N HIS A 167 -8.82 -14.27 16.38
CA HIS A 167 -10.14 -14.66 16.90
C HIS A 167 -11.10 -13.46 17.03
N ALA A 168 -10.61 -12.27 17.40
CA ALA A 168 -11.43 -11.08 17.51
C ALA A 168 -11.92 -10.62 16.12
N ILE A 169 -11.04 -10.66 15.11
CA ILE A 169 -11.36 -10.33 13.71
C ILE A 169 -12.39 -11.34 13.14
N GLN A 170 -12.22 -12.62 13.40
CA GLN A 170 -13.15 -13.66 12.97
C GLN A 170 -14.53 -13.45 13.59
N ASN A 171 -14.59 -13.22 14.90
CA ASN A 171 -15.83 -12.99 15.62
C ASN A 171 -16.55 -11.73 15.13
N LEU A 172 -15.78 -10.64 14.93
CA LEU A 172 -16.33 -9.39 14.39
C LEU A 172 -16.91 -9.61 13.00
N HIS A 173 -16.16 -10.26 12.10
CA HIS A 173 -16.63 -10.57 10.75
C HIS A 173 -17.94 -11.39 10.75
N GLN A 174 -18.02 -12.42 11.58
CA GLN A 174 -19.23 -13.26 11.71
C GLN A 174 -20.42 -12.46 12.24
N ASN A 175 -20.21 -11.58 13.22
CA ASN A 175 -21.29 -10.79 13.79
C ASN A 175 -21.80 -9.70 12.80
N LEU A 176 -20.89 -9.03 12.10
CA LEU A 176 -21.25 -8.07 11.04
C LEU A 176 -22.05 -8.75 9.92
N ASN A 177 -21.66 -9.97 9.52
CA ASN A 177 -22.39 -10.73 8.52
C ASN A 177 -23.84 -11.08 8.96
N LYS A 178 -24.05 -11.36 10.27
CA LYS A 178 -25.42 -11.59 10.80
C LYS A 178 -26.31 -10.35 10.70
N GLU A 179 -25.70 -9.17 10.80
CA GLU A 179 -26.36 -7.87 10.66
C GLU A 179 -26.44 -7.40 9.19
N ASN A 180 -26.06 -8.24 8.22
CA ASN A 180 -25.95 -7.93 6.79
C ASN A 180 -24.98 -6.78 6.46
N ILE A 181 -23.99 -6.54 7.30
CA ILE A 181 -22.93 -5.56 7.07
C ILE A 181 -21.81 -6.22 6.26
N ILE A 182 -21.50 -5.62 5.12
CA ILE A 182 -20.45 -6.13 4.24
C ILE A 182 -19.09 -5.89 4.88
N SER A 183 -18.33 -6.97 5.02
CA SER A 183 -16.97 -6.90 5.52
C SER A 183 -16.08 -7.96 4.86
N GLN A 184 -14.78 -7.68 4.79
CA GLN A 184 -13.81 -8.56 4.12
C GLN A 184 -12.53 -8.70 4.96
N ILE A 185 -12.15 -9.93 5.26
CA ILE A 185 -10.84 -10.24 5.88
C ILE A 185 -9.76 -10.00 4.82
N LEU A 186 -8.78 -9.15 5.16
CA LEU A 186 -7.66 -8.83 4.28
C LEU A 186 -6.55 -9.89 4.39
N PRO A 187 -5.75 -10.10 3.31
CA PRO A 187 -4.62 -11.05 3.31
C PRO A 187 -3.40 -10.45 4.05
N VAL A 188 -3.61 -10.04 5.30
CA VAL A 188 -2.60 -9.45 6.19
C VAL A 188 -2.66 -10.17 7.53
N LYS A 189 -1.51 -10.69 7.99
CA LYS A 189 -1.40 -11.51 9.21
C LYS A 189 -0.77 -10.78 10.39
N TYR A 190 -0.62 -9.46 10.30
CA TYR A 190 0.07 -8.64 11.31
C TYR A 190 -0.78 -7.42 11.67
N GLY A 191 -0.61 -6.96 12.91
CA GLY A 191 -1.42 -5.88 13.49
C GLY A 191 -0.89 -4.49 13.18
N PHE A 192 -0.55 -4.21 11.93
CA PHE A 192 -0.14 -2.87 11.51
C PHE A 192 -1.15 -1.81 11.93
N HIS A 193 -0.68 -0.61 12.16
CA HIS A 193 -1.45 0.55 12.62
C HIS A 193 -2.10 0.38 14.00
N THR A 194 -1.57 -0.54 14.81
CA THR A 194 -2.01 -0.76 16.20
C THR A 194 -0.80 -1.01 17.11
N LYS A 195 -1.06 -1.03 18.42
CA LYS A 195 -0.05 -1.39 19.43
C LYS A 195 0.50 -2.82 19.29
N LEU A 196 -0.10 -3.66 18.48
CA LEU A 196 0.36 -5.05 18.26
C LEU A 196 1.72 -5.12 17.57
N ILE A 197 2.17 -4.04 16.92
CA ILE A 197 3.51 -3.94 16.31
C ILE A 197 4.52 -3.20 17.19
N ASP A 198 4.16 -2.68 18.36
CA ASP A 198 5.08 -1.96 19.26
C ASP A 198 6.36 -2.77 19.61
N PRO A 199 6.34 -4.11 19.70
CA PRO A 199 7.54 -4.89 19.98
C PRO A 199 8.69 -4.71 18.98
N ILE A 200 8.44 -4.13 17.80
CA ILE A 200 9.49 -3.91 16.78
C ILE A 200 9.98 -2.45 16.70
N GLU A 201 9.44 -1.52 17.47
CA GLU A 201 9.70 -0.08 17.36
C GLU A 201 11.20 0.27 17.40
N GLU A 202 11.91 -0.17 18.41
CA GLU A 202 13.33 0.14 18.61
C GLU A 202 14.18 -0.43 17.44
N ALA A 203 13.95 -1.68 17.07
CA ALA A 203 14.69 -2.32 16.00
C ALA A 203 14.34 -1.71 14.62
N TYR A 204 13.09 -1.30 14.42
CA TYR A 204 12.63 -0.63 13.22
C TYR A 204 13.31 0.73 13.04
N THR A 205 13.34 1.56 14.08
CA THR A 205 14.03 2.86 14.06
C THR A 205 15.53 2.70 13.84
N HIS A 206 16.13 1.65 14.40
CA HIS A 206 17.54 1.34 14.18
C HIS A 206 17.87 0.99 12.72
N ILE A 207 16.99 0.27 12.00
CA ILE A 207 17.17 0.01 10.56
C ILE A 207 17.35 1.33 9.80
N PHE A 208 16.53 2.32 10.09
CA PHE A 208 16.59 3.63 9.44
C PHE A 208 17.79 4.50 9.83
N SER A 209 18.40 4.30 10.99
CA SER A 209 19.57 5.09 11.40
C SER A 209 20.79 4.90 10.47
N ASN A 210 20.81 3.80 9.72
CA ASN A 210 21.88 3.49 8.76
C ASN A 210 21.52 3.83 7.30
N ILE A 211 20.36 4.44 7.08
CA ILE A 211 19.88 4.82 5.75
C ILE A 211 20.19 6.28 5.46
N LYS A 212 20.83 6.52 4.32
CA LYS A 212 21.03 7.89 3.85
C LYS A 212 19.73 8.44 3.28
N VAL A 213 19.14 9.38 3.99
CA VAL A 213 17.97 10.11 3.53
C VAL A 213 18.41 11.48 3.00
N VAL A 214 17.88 11.86 1.83
CA VAL A 214 18.10 13.18 1.21
C VAL A 214 16.75 13.85 0.93
N PRO A 215 16.70 15.16 0.70
CA PRO A 215 15.45 15.82 0.34
C PRO A 215 14.80 15.18 -0.88
N PRO A 216 13.47 14.92 -0.86
CA PRO A 216 12.76 14.33 -1.98
C PRO A 216 12.78 15.25 -3.20
N LYS A 217 12.99 14.70 -4.39
CA LYS A 217 12.94 15.43 -5.67
C LYS A 217 11.52 15.75 -6.13
N ILE A 218 10.57 14.97 -5.65
CA ILE A 218 9.13 15.13 -5.89
C ILE A 218 8.48 15.21 -4.51
N PRO A 219 7.67 16.22 -4.21
CA PRO A 219 7.01 16.34 -2.91
C PRO A 219 6.22 15.08 -2.53
N VAL A 220 6.35 14.65 -1.29
CA VAL A 220 5.64 13.47 -0.76
C VAL A 220 4.51 13.95 0.15
N ILE A 221 3.30 13.45 -0.10
CA ILE A 221 2.14 13.63 0.74
C ILE A 221 1.94 12.36 1.57
N SER A 222 1.70 12.54 2.85
CA SER A 222 1.49 11.46 3.82
C SER A 222 0.02 11.28 4.14
N SER A 223 -0.46 10.04 4.04
CA SER A 223 -1.78 9.65 4.54
C SER A 223 -1.84 9.52 6.07
N LEU A 224 -0.69 9.50 6.75
CA LEU A 224 -0.63 9.61 8.20
C LEU A 224 -0.94 11.04 8.68
N GLN A 225 -0.28 12.05 8.06
CA GLN A 225 -0.34 13.45 8.47
C GLN A 225 -1.42 14.24 7.73
N ALA A 226 -2.05 13.64 6.71
CA ALA A 226 -2.94 14.29 5.76
C ALA A 226 -2.32 15.58 5.19
N GLY A 227 -1.05 15.51 4.75
CA GLY A 227 -0.31 16.66 4.24
C GLY A 227 1.11 16.35 3.81
N THR A 228 1.83 17.36 3.33
CA THR A 228 3.19 17.21 2.82
C THR A 228 4.17 16.78 3.92
N VAL A 229 4.99 15.78 3.64
CA VAL A 229 6.06 15.33 4.52
C VAL A 229 7.16 16.38 4.56
N ARG A 230 7.40 16.94 5.75
CA ARG A 230 8.47 17.95 5.96
C ARG A 230 9.82 17.31 6.23
N GLU A 231 9.82 16.22 6.97
CA GLU A 231 11.02 15.51 7.36
C GLU A 231 10.78 14.00 7.24
N LEU A 232 11.60 13.35 6.42
CA LEU A 232 11.53 11.93 6.17
C LEU A 232 12.68 11.29 6.97
N ASN A 233 12.33 10.63 8.08
CA ASN A 233 13.26 9.97 8.99
C ASN A 233 12.67 8.66 9.54
N GLY A 234 13.43 7.94 10.37
CA GLY A 234 12.99 6.67 10.95
C GLY A 234 11.73 6.79 11.82
N ASP A 235 11.61 7.88 12.59
CA ASP A 235 10.44 8.15 13.43
C ASP A 235 9.17 8.36 12.57
N TYR A 236 9.29 9.12 11.48
CA TYR A 236 8.17 9.29 10.54
C TYR A 236 7.73 7.97 9.93
N VAL A 237 8.67 7.17 9.39
CA VAL A 237 8.32 5.90 8.73
C VAL A 237 7.78 4.87 9.73
N TRP A 238 8.27 4.89 10.98
CA TRP A 238 7.67 4.12 12.06
C TRP A 238 6.22 4.54 12.32
N LYS A 239 5.97 5.83 12.49
CA LYS A 239 4.62 6.36 12.70
C LYS A 239 3.67 6.03 11.55
N ALA A 240 4.16 6.01 10.32
CA ALA A 240 3.37 5.67 9.14
C ALA A 240 2.84 4.23 9.13
N ILE A 241 3.49 3.29 9.81
CA ILE A 241 3.01 1.91 9.95
C ILE A 241 2.36 1.63 11.31
N ARG A 242 2.58 2.51 12.31
CA ARG A 242 2.09 2.33 13.69
C ARG A 242 0.74 2.99 13.93
N TYR A 243 0.49 4.16 13.37
CA TYR A 243 -0.74 4.92 13.58
C TYR A 243 -1.72 4.76 12.41
N PRO A 244 -3.02 5.00 12.64
CA PRO A 244 -4.04 4.86 11.61
C PRO A 244 -3.78 5.73 10.39
N VAL A 245 -4.16 5.20 9.23
CA VAL A 245 -4.14 5.89 7.94
C VAL A 245 -5.37 6.79 7.82
N ASN A 246 -5.17 8.07 7.47
CA ASN A 246 -6.21 9.07 7.28
C ASN A 246 -6.39 9.39 5.79
N PHE A 247 -6.68 8.37 4.97
CA PHE A 247 -6.68 8.52 3.51
C PHE A 247 -7.76 9.47 3.02
N GLU A 248 -8.99 9.31 3.50
CA GLU A 248 -10.13 10.20 3.20
C GLU A 248 -9.74 11.66 3.41
N GLN A 249 -9.34 12.02 4.62
CA GLN A 249 -8.92 13.40 4.96
C GLN A 249 -7.75 13.89 4.11
N THR A 250 -6.85 12.99 3.71
CA THR A 250 -5.71 13.35 2.85
C THR A 250 -6.18 13.75 1.46
N ILE A 251 -7.07 12.97 0.85
CA ILE A 251 -7.63 13.29 -0.47
C ILE A 251 -8.46 14.57 -0.40
N GLU A 252 -9.32 14.74 0.60
CA GLU A 252 -10.12 15.96 0.79
C GLU A 252 -9.23 17.20 0.84
N ARG A 253 -8.14 17.18 1.63
CA ARG A 253 -7.18 18.30 1.70
C ARG A 253 -6.43 18.57 0.38
N ILE A 254 -6.14 17.55 -0.40
CA ILE A 254 -5.55 17.73 -1.73
C ILE A 254 -6.57 18.46 -2.62
N LEU A 255 -7.82 18.04 -2.61
CA LEU A 255 -8.89 18.63 -3.43
C LEU A 255 -9.20 20.10 -3.06
N GLU A 256 -8.93 20.52 -1.83
CA GLU A 256 -9.01 21.94 -1.44
C GLU A 256 -8.04 22.85 -2.24
N THR A 257 -7.00 22.27 -2.85
CA THR A 257 -5.96 23.02 -3.57
C THR A 257 -6.12 23.02 -5.09
N GLY A 258 -7.10 22.27 -5.63
CA GLY A 258 -7.41 22.21 -7.06
C GLY A 258 -7.81 20.83 -7.53
N ASP A 259 -7.92 20.67 -8.85
CA ASP A 259 -8.25 19.42 -9.50
C ASP A 259 -6.99 18.64 -9.89
N TYR A 260 -7.06 17.31 -9.74
CA TYR A 260 -5.92 16.42 -9.93
C TYR A 260 -6.29 15.13 -10.67
N THR A 261 -5.32 14.62 -11.40
CA THR A 261 -5.34 13.25 -11.89
C THR A 261 -4.62 12.33 -10.90
N PHE A 262 -5.36 11.54 -10.17
CA PHE A 262 -4.83 10.54 -9.24
C PHE A 262 -4.50 9.26 -9.98
N ILE A 263 -3.25 8.80 -9.95
CA ILE A 263 -2.82 7.55 -10.59
C ILE A 263 -2.38 6.55 -9.51
N ASP A 264 -3.07 5.43 -9.45
CA ASP A 264 -2.77 4.34 -8.50
C ASP A 264 -1.69 3.42 -9.08
N MET A 265 -0.51 3.42 -8.45
CA MET A 265 0.62 2.53 -8.76
C MET A 265 0.44 1.14 -8.14
N GLY A 266 -0.52 0.98 -7.24
CA GLY A 266 -0.79 -0.28 -6.54
C GLY A 266 -1.31 -1.37 -7.48
N PRO A 267 -1.03 -2.65 -7.16
CA PRO A 267 -1.37 -3.76 -8.07
C PRO A 267 -2.87 -4.04 -8.20
N SER A 268 -3.69 -3.60 -7.26
CA SER A 268 -5.13 -3.92 -7.21
C SER A 268 -6.07 -2.77 -7.63
N GLY A 269 -5.55 -1.54 -7.84
CA GLY A 269 -6.39 -0.37 -8.11
C GLY A 269 -7.24 0.09 -6.91
N THR A 270 -6.87 -0.33 -5.70
CA THR A 270 -7.64 -0.05 -4.48
C THR A 270 -7.70 1.44 -4.16
N LEU A 271 -6.56 2.14 -4.22
CA LEU A 271 -6.52 3.58 -3.92
C LEU A 271 -7.29 4.39 -4.96
N SER A 272 -7.21 3.99 -6.23
CA SER A 272 -8.02 4.59 -7.29
C SER A 272 -9.52 4.43 -7.03
N THR A 273 -9.93 3.28 -6.50
CA THR A 273 -11.32 3.05 -6.09
C THR A 273 -11.72 3.93 -4.93
N PHE A 274 -10.89 4.05 -3.89
CA PHE A 274 -11.18 4.90 -2.74
C PHE A 274 -11.33 6.37 -3.15
N VAL A 275 -10.43 6.89 -3.99
CA VAL A 275 -10.55 8.26 -4.52
C VAL A 275 -11.88 8.47 -5.21
N LYS A 276 -12.36 7.53 -6.05
CA LYS A 276 -13.65 7.64 -6.74
C LYS A 276 -14.84 7.77 -5.79
N TYR A 277 -14.76 7.18 -4.59
CA TYR A 277 -15.79 7.35 -3.56
C TYR A 277 -15.69 8.66 -2.78
N ILE A 278 -14.51 9.30 -2.79
CA ILE A 278 -14.29 10.57 -2.10
C ILE A 278 -14.59 11.77 -3.02
N LEU A 279 -14.35 11.63 -4.34
CA LEU A 279 -14.52 12.73 -5.29
C LEU A 279 -15.96 13.27 -5.25
N PRO A 280 -16.15 14.60 -5.09
CA PRO A 280 -17.42 15.24 -5.29
C PRO A 280 -17.95 15.01 -6.71
N SER A 281 -19.27 14.97 -6.86
CA SER A 281 -19.93 14.72 -8.16
C SER A 281 -19.67 15.80 -9.22
N ASP A 282 -19.26 16.98 -8.79
CA ASP A 282 -18.94 18.16 -9.60
C ASP A 282 -17.42 18.42 -9.72
N SER A 283 -16.58 17.51 -9.24
CA SER A 283 -15.11 17.62 -9.36
C SER A 283 -14.64 17.26 -10.76
N ASP A 284 -13.72 18.07 -11.29
CA ASP A 284 -12.98 17.77 -12.52
C ASP A 284 -11.80 16.82 -12.28
N SER A 285 -11.53 16.45 -11.03
CA SER A 285 -10.51 15.47 -10.68
C SER A 285 -10.89 14.06 -11.14
N ILE A 286 -9.89 13.30 -11.57
CA ILE A 286 -10.09 11.92 -12.02
C ILE A 286 -9.17 10.95 -11.28
N SER A 287 -9.58 9.69 -11.18
CA SER A 287 -8.78 8.63 -10.57
C SER A 287 -8.62 7.45 -11.52
N LEU A 288 -7.37 7.10 -11.78
CA LEU A 288 -6.94 6.08 -12.73
C LEU A 288 -6.07 5.03 -12.02
N GLN A 289 -6.08 3.80 -12.53
CA GLN A 289 -5.22 2.71 -12.07
C GLN A 289 -4.27 2.27 -13.18
N MET A 290 -3.06 1.83 -12.82
CA MET A 290 -2.10 1.29 -13.79
C MET A 290 -2.40 -0.15 -14.17
N ILE A 291 -2.73 -0.97 -13.18
CA ILE A 291 -3.12 -2.39 -13.32
C ILE A 291 -4.20 -2.76 -12.32
N ASN A 292 -4.78 -3.95 -12.50
CA ASN A 292 -5.77 -4.50 -11.59
C ASN A 292 -5.75 -6.04 -11.60
N GLN A 293 -6.43 -6.62 -10.61
CA GLN A 293 -6.50 -8.08 -10.47
C GLN A 293 -7.32 -8.80 -11.56
N PHE A 294 -8.06 -8.08 -12.40
CA PHE A 294 -8.93 -8.67 -13.43
C PHE A 294 -8.21 -8.92 -14.77
N GLY A 295 -7.00 -8.38 -14.94
CA GLY A 295 -6.20 -8.52 -16.16
C GLY A 295 -6.40 -7.39 -17.16
N SER A 296 -5.90 -7.58 -18.38
CA SER A 296 -5.88 -6.56 -19.43
C SER A 296 -5.00 -5.36 -19.12
N ASP A 297 -3.86 -5.59 -18.44
CA ASP A 297 -2.94 -4.54 -17.98
C ASP A 297 -2.42 -3.70 -19.17
N LEU A 298 -2.12 -4.32 -20.32
CA LEU A 298 -1.70 -3.61 -21.54
C LEU A 298 -2.77 -2.63 -22.02
N ASN A 299 -4.04 -3.04 -22.02
CA ASN A 299 -5.15 -2.16 -22.42
C ASN A 299 -5.33 -0.99 -21.46
N VAL A 300 -5.14 -1.23 -20.15
CA VAL A 300 -5.20 -0.16 -19.14
C VAL A 300 -4.09 0.86 -19.38
N ILE A 301 -2.85 0.41 -19.61
CA ILE A 301 -1.72 1.29 -19.91
C ILE A 301 -1.95 2.08 -21.21
N GLN A 302 -2.48 1.44 -22.24
CA GLN A 302 -2.79 2.14 -23.48
C GLN A 302 -3.86 3.23 -23.30
N LYS A 303 -4.93 2.95 -22.55
CA LYS A 303 -5.95 3.95 -22.21
C LYS A 303 -5.36 5.10 -21.40
N LEU A 304 -4.54 4.81 -20.41
CA LEU A 304 -3.82 5.81 -19.61
C LEU A 304 -3.01 6.74 -20.52
N ARG A 305 -2.26 6.18 -21.47
CA ARG A 305 -1.48 6.94 -22.43
C ARG A 305 -2.36 7.88 -23.27
N THR A 306 -3.53 7.39 -23.73
CA THR A 306 -4.46 8.20 -24.49
C THR A 306 -5.13 9.31 -23.67
N CYS A 307 -5.32 9.09 -22.36
CA CYS A 307 -5.95 10.09 -21.49
C CYS A 307 -4.98 11.17 -21.01
N LEU A 308 -3.66 10.88 -20.93
CA LEU A 308 -2.68 11.74 -20.29
C LEU A 308 -1.64 12.34 -21.25
N CYS A 309 -1.54 11.84 -22.48
CA CYS A 309 -0.65 12.33 -23.54
C CYS A 309 -1.45 12.76 -24.77
#